data_2d2dc6e465f24e42e98655d123b29545
#
_entry.id   2d2dc6e465f24e42e98655d123b29545
#
_cell.length_a   1.000
_cell.length_b   1.000
_cell.length_c   1.000
_cell.angle_alpha   90.00
_cell.angle_beta   90.00
_cell.angle_gamma   90.00
#
_symmetry.space_group_name_H-M   'P 1'
#
loop_
_entity.id
_entity.type
_entity.pdbx_description
1 polymer ?
#
loop_
_entity_poly.entity_id
_entity_poly.type
_entity_poly.pdbx_seq_one_letter_code
_entity_poly.pdbx_strand_id
1 'polypeptide(L)'
;MNTIRLMPVPAASTAKPVAYNKEKMQERDITVGADGFKLPGTLTLPVGKKKAPVVILVHGSGPQDRDETVGPNKPFRDLAWGLAERGIATVRYDKRTKVYGAAFIPEGQNANYDTESVDDAVAIIAWVKGLPEVDADSVYVLGHSLGATLAPRIAERADGVTGIILVAALARPFEDAIVEQMTYISSLTDSSANAKKQITEIKKQADNIKKLGTPEYDDKIPLLLGVPRSYWEFANAYKPVEVASKLTLPILI
;
A
#
# COMPACT_ATOMS: atom_id res chain seq x y z
N MET A 1 -2.82 25.67 -2.73
CA MET A 1 -3.05 24.25 -2.35
C MET A 1 -4.42 23.84 -2.86
N ASN A 2 -4.48 23.11 -3.96
CA ASN A 2 -5.75 22.58 -4.47
C ASN A 2 -6.02 21.25 -3.79
N THR A 3 -6.84 21.28 -2.76
CA THR A 3 -7.29 20.08 -2.05
C THR A 3 -8.26 19.33 -2.98
N ILE A 4 -7.90 18.13 -3.43
CA ILE A 4 -8.84 17.20 -4.05
C ILE A 4 -9.83 16.79 -2.96
N ARG A 5 -11.05 17.32 -3.00
CA ARG A 5 -12.15 16.83 -2.15
C ARG A 5 -12.64 15.53 -2.77
N LEU A 6 -12.32 14.42 -2.15
CA LEU A 6 -13.07 13.18 -2.37
C LEU A 6 -14.51 13.42 -1.89
N MET A 7 -15.45 13.34 -2.82
CA MET A 7 -16.89 13.47 -2.48
C MET A 7 -17.31 12.27 -1.63
N PRO A 8 -18.28 12.46 -0.71
CA PRO A 8 -18.75 11.35 0.09
C PRO A 8 -19.33 10.26 -0.82
N VAL A 9 -18.93 9.03 -0.53
CA VAL A 9 -19.55 7.82 -1.12
C VAL A 9 -21.06 7.89 -0.89
N PRO A 10 -21.91 7.57 -1.90
CA PRO A 10 -23.34 7.53 -1.72
C PRO A 10 -23.75 6.68 -0.51
N ALA A 11 -24.82 7.08 0.15
CA ALA A 11 -25.31 6.52 1.40
C ALA A 11 -25.25 4.99 1.46
N ALA A 12 -24.76 4.53 2.60
CA ALA A 12 -24.84 3.21 3.20
C ALA A 12 -25.19 2.06 2.24
N SER A 13 -24.20 1.24 1.94
CA SER A 13 -24.42 -0.16 1.54
C SER A 13 -25.45 -0.79 2.47
N THR A 14 -26.53 -1.38 1.92
CA THR A 14 -27.48 -2.23 2.64
C THR A 14 -26.88 -3.58 3.06
N ALA A 15 -25.57 -3.79 2.79
CA ALA A 15 -24.83 -4.96 3.22
C ALA A 15 -24.77 -4.97 4.76
N LYS A 16 -25.22 -6.07 5.34
CA LYS A 16 -25.10 -6.29 6.79
C LYS A 16 -23.60 -6.30 7.14
N PRO A 17 -23.20 -5.62 8.24
CA PRO A 17 -21.82 -5.73 8.72
C PRO A 17 -21.47 -7.21 8.93
N VAL A 18 -20.29 -7.61 8.49
CA VAL A 18 -19.80 -8.96 8.78
C VAL A 18 -19.58 -9.07 10.28
N ALA A 19 -20.22 -10.06 10.90
CA ALA A 19 -20.02 -10.35 12.32
C ALA A 19 -18.78 -11.23 12.47
N TYR A 20 -17.80 -10.77 13.24
CA TYR A 20 -16.60 -11.54 13.60
C TYR A 20 -16.69 -12.04 15.04
N ASN A 21 -16.26 -13.28 15.27
CA ASN A 21 -16.17 -13.81 16.62
C ASN A 21 -14.84 -13.38 17.28
N LYS A 22 -14.91 -12.33 18.08
CA LYS A 22 -13.74 -11.76 18.77
C LYS A 22 -13.10 -12.70 19.80
N GLU A 23 -13.80 -13.73 20.25
CA GLU A 23 -13.23 -14.75 21.15
C GLU A 23 -12.19 -15.65 20.44
N LYS A 24 -12.21 -15.67 19.10
CA LYS A 24 -11.24 -16.43 18.28
C LYS A 24 -9.98 -15.65 17.96
N MET A 25 -9.85 -14.41 18.40
CA MET A 25 -8.69 -13.57 18.10
C MET A 25 -8.22 -12.79 19.31
N GLN A 26 -6.93 -12.48 19.31
CA GLN A 26 -6.30 -11.56 20.27
C GLN A 26 -5.56 -10.48 19.49
N GLU A 27 -5.78 -9.23 19.80
CA GLU A 27 -5.04 -8.11 19.26
C GLU A 27 -4.01 -7.58 20.27
N ARG A 28 -2.82 -7.28 19.78
CA ARG A 28 -1.72 -6.70 20.56
C ARG A 28 -1.17 -5.49 19.82
N ASP A 29 -1.06 -4.37 20.51
CA ASP A 29 -0.37 -3.20 19.98
C ASP A 29 1.11 -3.49 19.81
N ILE A 30 1.67 -3.05 18.70
CA ILE A 30 3.06 -3.23 18.32
C ILE A 30 3.65 -1.91 17.83
N THR A 31 4.98 -1.83 17.86
CA THR A 31 5.74 -0.77 17.18
C THR A 31 6.75 -1.43 16.27
N VAL A 32 6.70 -1.12 14.99
CA VAL A 32 7.51 -1.74 13.93
C VAL A 32 8.08 -0.66 13.01
N GLY A 33 8.82 -1.02 11.96
CA GLY A 33 9.37 -0.11 10.96
C GLY A 33 10.87 -0.25 10.78
N ALA A 34 11.42 0.38 9.75
CA ALA A 34 12.82 0.40 9.37
C ALA A 34 13.49 1.74 9.68
N ASP A 35 14.80 1.81 9.62
CA ASP A 35 15.63 3.04 9.67
C ASP A 35 15.34 3.95 10.88
N GLY A 36 14.99 3.36 12.03
CA GLY A 36 14.66 4.12 13.24
C GLY A 36 13.24 4.70 13.27
N PHE A 37 12.43 4.55 12.23
CA PHE A 37 11.03 4.94 12.22
C PHE A 37 10.21 4.00 13.11
N LYS A 38 9.38 4.59 13.97
CA LYS A 38 8.49 3.87 14.89
C LYS A 38 7.07 3.97 14.40
N LEU A 39 6.58 2.91 13.77
CA LEU A 39 5.24 2.82 13.21
C LEU A 39 4.33 2.07 14.18
N PRO A 40 3.32 2.73 14.76
CA PRO A 40 2.29 2.04 15.52
C PRO A 40 1.57 1.00 14.67
N GLY A 41 1.31 -0.17 15.24
CA GLY A 41 0.64 -1.25 14.52
C GLY A 41 -0.17 -2.14 15.44
N THR A 42 -0.78 -3.16 14.86
CA THR A 42 -1.53 -4.20 15.57
C THR A 42 -1.16 -5.57 15.00
N LEU A 43 -0.74 -6.45 15.89
CA LEU A 43 -0.62 -7.89 15.62
C LEU A 43 -1.92 -8.55 16.05
N THR A 44 -2.62 -9.16 15.09
CA THR A 44 -3.82 -9.96 15.35
C THR A 44 -3.44 -11.43 15.30
N LEU A 45 -3.67 -12.15 16.41
CA LEU A 45 -3.33 -13.56 16.59
C LEU A 45 -4.59 -14.41 16.69
N PRO A 46 -4.64 -15.60 16.08
CA PRO A 46 -5.72 -16.56 16.29
C PRO A 46 -5.58 -17.20 17.68
N VAL A 47 -6.68 -17.28 18.41
CA VAL A 47 -6.73 -17.96 19.72
C VAL A 47 -6.61 -19.47 19.53
N GLY A 48 -5.85 -20.12 20.41
CA GLY A 48 -5.69 -21.58 20.43
C GLY A 48 -4.66 -22.16 19.45
N LYS A 49 -3.97 -21.32 18.67
CA LYS A 49 -2.91 -21.76 17.76
C LYS A 49 -1.53 -21.37 18.31
N LYS A 50 -0.64 -22.36 18.49
CA LYS A 50 0.69 -22.13 19.06
C LYS A 50 1.65 -21.42 18.09
N LYS A 51 1.59 -21.76 16.79
CA LYS A 51 2.33 -21.13 15.70
C LYS A 51 1.37 -20.93 14.53
N ALA A 52 1.14 -19.70 14.15
CA ALA A 52 0.24 -19.35 13.06
C ALA A 52 1.02 -18.89 11.83
N PRO A 53 0.59 -19.23 10.61
CA PRO A 53 0.98 -18.50 9.42
C PRO A 53 0.66 -17.01 9.64
N VAL A 54 1.45 -16.11 9.05
CA VAL A 54 1.25 -14.68 9.21
C VAL A 54 1.17 -13.96 7.86
N VAL A 55 0.27 -12.99 7.76
CA VAL A 55 0.15 -12.11 6.60
C VAL A 55 0.48 -10.67 7.02
N ILE A 56 1.44 -10.06 6.35
CA ILE A 56 1.74 -8.64 6.47
C ILE A 56 0.88 -7.88 5.47
N LEU A 57 0.08 -6.91 5.94
CA LEU A 57 -0.81 -6.11 5.11
C LEU A 57 -0.12 -4.81 4.70
N VAL A 58 0.09 -4.62 3.40
CA VAL A 58 0.83 -3.48 2.82
C VAL A 58 -0.13 -2.57 2.06
N HIS A 59 -0.18 -1.32 2.48
CA HIS A 59 -1.14 -0.31 2.04
C HIS A 59 -0.97 0.14 0.58
N GLY A 60 -2.06 0.70 0.07
CA GLY A 60 -2.06 1.48 -1.16
C GLY A 60 -1.30 2.82 -1.03
N SER A 61 -1.44 3.67 -2.05
CA SER A 61 -0.82 4.99 -2.10
C SER A 61 -1.38 5.94 -1.04
N GLY A 62 -0.57 6.94 -0.66
CA GLY A 62 -0.93 7.98 0.30
C GLY A 62 -0.74 7.58 1.77
N PRO A 63 -1.06 8.50 2.70
CA PRO A 63 -0.84 8.34 4.13
C PRO A 63 -1.97 7.53 4.78
N GLN A 64 -1.86 6.21 4.73
CA GLN A 64 -2.85 5.26 5.22
C GLN A 64 -2.64 4.89 6.69
N ASP A 65 -3.74 4.75 7.44
CA ASP A 65 -3.72 4.12 8.75
C ASP A 65 -3.65 2.59 8.63
N ARG A 66 -3.39 1.90 9.75
CA ARG A 66 -3.25 0.44 9.80
C ARG A 66 -4.47 -0.35 9.31
N ASP A 67 -5.63 0.27 9.30
CA ASP A 67 -6.89 -0.33 8.86
C ASP A 67 -7.20 -0.06 7.38
N GLU A 68 -6.39 0.80 6.72
CA GLU A 68 -6.63 1.33 5.37
C GLU A 68 -8.02 1.95 5.26
N THR A 69 -8.35 2.84 6.20
CA THR A 69 -9.69 3.38 6.40
C THR A 69 -10.15 4.25 5.21
N VAL A 70 -11.28 3.87 4.61
CA VAL A 70 -11.95 4.64 3.56
C VAL A 70 -13.40 4.88 3.98
N GLY A 71 -13.72 6.09 4.40
CA GLY A 71 -15.04 6.41 4.95
C GLY A 71 -15.35 5.53 6.17
N PRO A 72 -16.46 4.79 6.18
CA PRO A 72 -16.81 3.90 7.30
C PRO A 72 -16.10 2.54 7.23
N ASN A 73 -15.43 2.23 6.12
CA ASN A 73 -14.85 0.91 5.87
C ASN A 73 -13.41 0.82 6.40
N LYS A 74 -13.05 -0.34 6.91
CA LYS A 74 -11.74 -0.67 7.46
C LYS A 74 -11.24 -2.01 6.90
N PRO A 75 -10.92 -2.06 5.59
CA PRO A 75 -10.68 -3.32 4.89
C PRO A 75 -9.56 -4.15 5.51
N PHE A 76 -8.46 -3.55 5.96
CA PHE A 76 -7.37 -4.31 6.58
C PHE A 76 -7.74 -4.86 7.95
N ARG A 77 -8.52 -4.13 8.75
CA ARG A 77 -9.05 -4.67 10.00
C ARG A 77 -9.98 -5.87 9.74
N ASP A 78 -10.87 -5.72 8.78
CA ASP A 78 -11.86 -6.75 8.47
C ASP A 78 -11.18 -8.01 7.90
N LEU A 79 -10.14 -7.84 7.08
CA LEU A 79 -9.27 -8.95 6.64
C LEU A 79 -8.56 -9.61 7.82
N ALA A 80 -7.97 -8.82 8.72
CA ALA A 80 -7.24 -9.35 9.88
C ALA A 80 -8.13 -10.20 10.77
N TRP A 81 -9.34 -9.74 11.06
CA TRP A 81 -10.29 -10.48 11.88
C TRP A 81 -10.78 -11.76 11.18
N GLY A 82 -11.11 -11.66 9.89
CA GLY A 82 -11.52 -12.83 9.09
C GLY A 82 -10.44 -13.90 8.94
N LEU A 83 -9.18 -13.49 8.84
CA LEU A 83 -8.03 -14.40 8.78
C LEU A 83 -7.75 -15.03 10.14
N ALA A 84 -7.85 -14.26 11.23
CA ALA A 84 -7.65 -14.79 12.59
C ALA A 84 -8.68 -15.88 12.95
N GLU A 85 -9.95 -15.71 12.56
CA GLU A 85 -10.97 -16.77 12.72
C GLU A 85 -10.61 -18.08 12.00
N ARG A 86 -9.74 -17.99 10.99
CA ARG A 86 -9.24 -19.13 10.18
C ARG A 86 -7.86 -19.60 10.60
N GLY A 87 -7.35 -19.11 11.72
CA GLY A 87 -6.08 -19.55 12.26
C GLY A 87 -4.85 -18.90 11.62
N ILE A 88 -4.99 -17.72 11.01
CA ILE A 88 -3.93 -16.97 10.35
C ILE A 88 -3.71 -15.66 11.10
N ALA A 89 -2.48 -15.39 11.51
CA ALA A 89 -2.10 -14.12 12.13
C ALA A 89 -1.94 -13.02 11.08
N THR A 90 -2.07 -11.76 11.49
CA THR A 90 -1.82 -10.60 10.62
C THR A 90 -1.07 -9.49 11.32
N VAL A 91 -0.28 -8.75 10.56
CA VAL A 91 0.33 -7.48 10.97
C VAL A 91 -0.26 -6.36 10.14
N ARG A 92 -0.79 -5.36 10.85
CA ARG A 92 -1.25 -4.07 10.32
C ARG A 92 -0.47 -2.95 11.00
N TYR A 93 -0.09 -1.92 10.29
CA TYR A 93 0.70 -0.81 10.84
C TYR A 93 0.31 0.51 10.19
N ASP A 94 0.50 1.63 10.88
CA ASP A 94 0.28 2.94 10.31
C ASP A 94 1.45 3.25 9.36
N LYS A 95 1.13 3.60 8.10
CA LYS A 95 2.14 3.84 7.08
C LYS A 95 3.08 4.97 7.48
N ARG A 96 4.35 4.89 7.10
CA ARG A 96 5.37 5.89 7.42
C ARG A 96 4.94 7.32 7.05
N THR A 97 4.35 7.50 5.88
CA THR A 97 3.81 8.79 5.42
C THR A 97 2.64 9.30 6.27
N LYS A 98 1.89 8.40 6.92
CA LYS A 98 0.83 8.76 7.87
C LYS A 98 1.40 9.27 9.20
N VAL A 99 2.43 8.60 9.71
CA VAL A 99 3.00 8.89 11.02
C VAL A 99 3.89 10.13 10.99
N TYR A 100 4.72 10.25 9.95
CA TYR A 100 5.77 11.28 9.87
C TYR A 100 5.49 12.39 8.84
N GLY A 101 4.45 12.26 8.03
CA GLY A 101 4.14 13.26 7.00
C GLY A 101 5.32 13.49 6.06
N ALA A 102 5.74 14.74 5.92
CA ALA A 102 6.88 15.09 5.06
C ALA A 102 8.24 14.58 5.56
N ALA A 103 8.35 14.23 6.85
CA ALA A 103 9.57 13.69 7.45
C ALA A 103 9.72 12.16 7.31
N PHE A 104 9.00 11.54 6.38
CA PHE A 104 9.03 10.09 6.17
C PHE A 104 10.31 9.59 5.49
N ILE A 105 11.13 10.48 4.96
CA ILE A 105 12.35 10.14 4.22
C ILE A 105 13.51 10.06 5.21
N PRO A 106 14.28 8.96 5.24
CA PRO A 106 15.49 8.89 6.05
C PRO A 106 16.50 9.96 5.65
N GLU A 107 17.31 10.42 6.60
CA GLU A 107 18.34 11.41 6.35
C GLU A 107 19.33 10.95 5.26
N GLY A 108 19.63 11.82 4.32
CA GLY A 108 20.53 11.53 3.19
C GLY A 108 19.92 10.67 2.08
N GLN A 109 18.64 10.32 2.16
CA GLN A 109 17.94 9.55 1.14
C GLN A 109 16.94 10.39 0.34
N ASN A 110 16.44 9.82 -0.76
CA ASN A 110 15.40 10.41 -1.60
C ASN A 110 14.06 9.71 -1.38
N ALA A 111 12.95 10.46 -1.55
CA ALA A 111 11.62 9.87 -1.60
C ALA A 111 11.51 8.92 -2.79
N ASN A 112 11.13 7.67 -2.52
CA ASN A 112 10.85 6.65 -3.52
C ASN A 112 9.98 5.54 -2.90
N TYR A 113 9.67 4.50 -3.65
CA TYR A 113 8.86 3.37 -3.17
C TYR A 113 9.50 2.60 -2.01
N ASP A 114 10.83 2.52 -1.99
CA ASP A 114 11.54 1.83 -0.92
C ASP A 114 11.38 2.58 0.40
N THR A 115 11.70 3.87 0.41
CA THR A 115 11.58 4.73 1.59
C THR A 115 10.13 4.99 2.01
N GLU A 116 9.15 4.85 1.11
CA GLU A 116 7.73 5.01 1.46
C GLU A 116 7.13 3.75 2.10
N SER A 117 7.50 2.54 1.63
CA SER A 117 6.73 1.33 1.97
C SER A 117 7.56 0.05 2.04
N VAL A 118 8.52 -0.15 1.13
CA VAL A 118 9.20 -1.45 0.99
C VAL A 118 10.11 -1.73 2.19
N ASP A 119 10.89 -0.74 2.63
CA ASP A 119 11.84 -0.91 3.74
C ASP A 119 11.13 -1.29 5.03
N ASP A 120 9.99 -0.66 5.33
CA ASP A 120 9.19 -1.01 6.52
C ASP A 120 8.62 -2.42 6.41
N ALA A 121 8.09 -2.81 5.25
CA ALA A 121 7.54 -4.16 5.07
C ALA A 121 8.63 -5.24 5.23
N VAL A 122 9.84 -5.02 4.68
CA VAL A 122 10.99 -5.92 4.84
C VAL A 122 11.40 -6.04 6.31
N ALA A 123 11.47 -4.92 7.03
CA ALA A 123 11.80 -4.93 8.46
C ALA A 123 10.72 -5.66 9.30
N ILE A 124 9.44 -5.50 8.95
CA ILE A 124 8.33 -6.18 9.61
C ILE A 124 8.39 -7.69 9.35
N ILE A 125 8.72 -8.13 8.13
CA ILE A 125 8.92 -9.55 7.79
C ILE A 125 10.02 -10.15 8.66
N ALA A 126 11.16 -9.48 8.78
CA ALA A 126 12.25 -9.93 9.64
C ALA A 126 11.82 -10.01 11.12
N TRP A 127 11.06 -9.01 11.59
CA TRP A 127 10.58 -8.95 12.97
C TRP A 127 9.59 -10.08 13.31
N VAL A 128 8.59 -10.35 12.43
CA VAL A 128 7.57 -11.37 12.72
C VAL A 128 8.15 -12.77 12.78
N LYS A 129 9.20 -13.06 12.02
CA LYS A 129 9.89 -14.36 12.03
C LYS A 129 10.53 -14.69 13.38
N GLY A 130 10.81 -13.67 14.20
CA GLY A 130 11.30 -13.83 15.57
C GLY A 130 10.22 -14.06 16.62
N LEU A 131 8.95 -13.98 16.28
CA LEU A 131 7.85 -14.13 17.24
C LEU A 131 7.55 -15.61 17.53
N PRO A 132 7.42 -16.01 18.80
CA PRO A 132 7.16 -17.40 19.17
C PRO A 132 5.76 -17.89 18.72
N GLU A 133 4.80 -16.97 18.53
CA GLU A 133 3.43 -17.28 18.09
C GLU A 133 3.31 -17.46 16.58
N VAL A 134 4.34 -17.10 15.79
CA VAL A 134 4.34 -17.12 14.33
C VAL A 134 5.12 -18.34 13.82
N ASP A 135 4.62 -18.94 12.77
CA ASP A 135 5.34 -19.92 11.96
C ASP A 135 6.26 -19.17 10.98
N ALA A 136 7.57 -19.17 11.28
CA ALA A 136 8.57 -18.45 10.50
C ALA A 136 8.73 -18.94 9.05
N ASP A 137 8.24 -20.15 8.74
CA ASP A 137 8.25 -20.75 7.41
C ASP A 137 6.95 -20.48 6.62
N SER A 138 6.01 -19.75 7.22
CA SER A 138 4.68 -19.46 6.65
C SER A 138 4.37 -17.96 6.73
N VAL A 139 5.23 -17.15 6.09
CA VAL A 139 5.13 -15.66 6.08
C VAL A 139 4.68 -15.18 4.71
N TYR A 140 3.57 -14.48 4.65
CA TYR A 140 2.96 -13.98 3.42
C TYR A 140 2.86 -12.45 3.43
N VAL A 141 2.87 -11.86 2.24
CA VAL A 141 2.61 -10.43 2.03
C VAL A 141 1.34 -10.26 1.22
N LEU A 142 0.37 -9.54 1.76
CA LEU A 142 -0.79 -9.08 1.02
C LEU A 142 -0.66 -7.58 0.80
N GLY A 143 -0.53 -7.18 -0.46
CA GLY A 143 -0.52 -5.78 -0.83
C GLY A 143 -1.85 -5.36 -1.46
N HIS A 144 -2.26 -4.11 -1.21
CA HIS A 144 -3.38 -3.47 -1.90
C HIS A 144 -2.88 -2.32 -2.76
N SER A 145 -3.37 -2.20 -4.00
CA SER A 145 -3.04 -1.09 -4.92
C SER A 145 -1.52 -0.89 -5.06
N LEU A 146 -0.95 0.24 -4.61
CA LEU A 146 0.50 0.45 -4.62
C LEU A 146 1.23 -0.65 -3.83
N GLY A 147 0.73 -1.06 -2.67
CA GLY A 147 1.31 -2.16 -1.89
C GLY A 147 1.32 -3.48 -2.64
N ALA A 148 0.28 -3.76 -3.44
CA ALA A 148 0.24 -4.92 -4.32
C ALA A 148 1.27 -4.82 -5.46
N THR A 149 1.42 -3.64 -6.03
CA THR A 149 2.44 -3.35 -7.04
C THR A 149 3.86 -3.55 -6.49
N LEU A 150 4.07 -3.25 -5.19
CA LEU A 150 5.35 -3.37 -4.51
C LEU A 150 5.60 -4.74 -3.87
N ALA A 151 4.58 -5.59 -3.71
CA ALA A 151 4.73 -6.91 -3.08
C ALA A 151 5.80 -7.79 -3.76
N PRO A 152 5.96 -7.82 -5.10
CA PRO A 152 7.07 -8.51 -5.73
C PRO A 152 8.44 -8.01 -5.28
N ARG A 153 8.63 -6.68 -5.16
CA ARG A 153 9.87 -6.07 -4.69
C ARG A 153 10.14 -6.34 -3.22
N ILE A 154 9.10 -6.37 -2.40
CA ILE A 154 9.19 -6.76 -0.99
C ILE A 154 9.68 -8.19 -0.90
N ALA A 155 9.08 -9.11 -1.68
CA ALA A 155 9.48 -10.52 -1.70
C ALA A 155 10.90 -10.75 -2.26
N GLU A 156 11.34 -9.93 -3.22
CA GLU A 156 12.71 -9.97 -3.75
C GLU A 156 13.75 -9.55 -2.69
N ARG A 157 13.40 -8.60 -1.80
CA ARG A 157 14.32 -8.01 -0.82
C ARG A 157 14.26 -8.66 0.56
N ALA A 158 13.15 -9.32 0.88
CA ALA A 158 12.96 -9.95 2.19
C ALA A 158 13.27 -11.43 2.17
N ASP A 159 14.01 -11.91 3.15
CA ASP A 159 14.26 -13.33 3.31
C ASP A 159 13.05 -14.07 3.90
N GLY A 160 12.64 -15.18 3.24
CA GLY A 160 11.67 -16.12 3.76
C GLY A 160 10.22 -15.69 3.62
N VAL A 161 9.88 -14.94 2.59
CA VAL A 161 8.50 -14.77 2.14
C VAL A 161 8.05 -16.06 1.43
N THR A 162 6.94 -16.64 1.90
CA THR A 162 6.39 -17.90 1.40
C THR A 162 5.48 -17.69 0.20
N GLY A 163 4.82 -16.54 0.10
CA GLY A 163 3.95 -16.19 -1.02
C GLY A 163 3.45 -14.76 -0.93
N ILE A 164 2.96 -14.22 -2.04
CA ILE A 164 2.39 -12.87 -2.13
C ILE A 164 0.97 -12.89 -2.67
N ILE A 165 0.15 -11.95 -2.19
CA ILE A 165 -1.24 -11.77 -2.58
C ILE A 165 -1.39 -10.34 -3.10
N LEU A 166 -1.82 -10.21 -4.34
CA LEU A 166 -1.88 -8.95 -5.07
C LEU A 166 -3.34 -8.49 -5.24
N VAL A 167 -3.78 -7.55 -4.42
CA VAL A 167 -5.13 -6.99 -4.52
C VAL A 167 -5.07 -5.68 -5.30
N ALA A 168 -5.63 -5.65 -6.51
CA ALA A 168 -5.64 -4.49 -7.39
C ALA A 168 -4.24 -3.94 -7.75
N ALA A 169 -3.27 -4.83 -8.01
CA ALA A 169 -1.92 -4.45 -8.44
C ALA A 169 -1.92 -3.77 -9.81
N LEU A 170 -0.96 -2.87 -10.01
CA LEU A 170 -0.74 -2.22 -11.30
C LEU A 170 0.31 -2.99 -12.12
N ALA A 171 -0.06 -3.39 -13.33
CA ALA A 171 0.86 -3.95 -14.32
C ALA A 171 1.31 -2.88 -15.35
N ARG A 172 0.91 -1.65 -15.19
CA ARG A 172 1.17 -0.50 -16.06
C ARG A 172 1.73 0.69 -15.27
N PRO A 173 2.24 1.74 -15.96
CA PRO A 173 2.78 2.92 -15.30
C PRO A 173 1.79 3.55 -14.31
N PHE A 174 2.31 4.01 -13.17
CA PHE A 174 1.47 4.54 -12.09
C PHE A 174 0.77 5.85 -12.49
N GLU A 175 1.44 6.72 -13.25
CA GLU A 175 0.86 7.95 -13.76
C GLU A 175 -0.34 7.70 -14.69
N ASP A 176 -0.31 6.62 -15.49
CA ASP A 176 -1.44 6.22 -16.36
C ASP A 176 -2.63 5.73 -15.52
N ALA A 177 -2.37 4.96 -14.48
CA ALA A 177 -3.41 4.50 -13.57
C ALA A 177 -4.09 5.66 -12.84
N ILE A 178 -3.33 6.68 -12.41
CA ILE A 178 -3.88 7.90 -11.79
C ILE A 178 -4.82 8.61 -12.78
N VAL A 179 -4.40 8.81 -14.02
CA VAL A 179 -5.22 9.45 -15.05
C VAL A 179 -6.54 8.71 -15.25
N GLU A 180 -6.49 7.38 -15.35
CA GLU A 180 -7.69 6.57 -15.56
C GLU A 180 -8.62 6.59 -14.35
N GLN A 181 -8.10 6.38 -13.14
CA GLN A 181 -8.88 6.43 -11.91
C GLN A 181 -9.56 7.78 -11.73
N MET A 182 -8.83 8.89 -11.91
CA MET A 182 -9.39 10.23 -11.79
C MET A 182 -10.44 10.53 -12.86
N THR A 183 -10.22 10.06 -14.09
CA THR A 183 -11.19 10.17 -15.18
C THR A 183 -12.47 9.40 -14.85
N TYR A 184 -12.34 8.17 -14.37
CA TYR A 184 -13.48 7.33 -13.99
C TYR A 184 -14.27 7.93 -12.83
N ILE A 185 -13.58 8.31 -11.73
CA ILE A 185 -14.23 8.93 -10.56
C ILE A 185 -14.95 10.21 -10.97
N SER A 186 -14.30 11.07 -11.76
CA SER A 186 -14.92 12.30 -12.27
C SER A 186 -16.20 12.01 -13.08
N SER A 187 -16.19 10.97 -13.90
CA SER A 187 -17.37 10.58 -14.70
C SER A 187 -18.57 10.18 -13.83
N LEU A 188 -18.33 9.67 -12.62
CA LEU A 188 -19.38 9.26 -11.69
C LEU A 188 -19.87 10.39 -10.77
N THR A 189 -19.00 11.37 -10.47
CA THR A 189 -19.24 12.34 -9.40
C THR A 189 -19.41 13.77 -9.89
N ASP A 190 -18.69 14.17 -10.92
CA ASP A 190 -18.70 15.54 -11.45
C ASP A 190 -18.28 15.59 -12.93
N SER A 191 -19.21 15.86 -13.81
CA SER A 191 -18.99 16.04 -15.25
C SER A 191 -18.84 17.53 -15.67
N SER A 192 -18.67 18.44 -14.71
CA SER A 192 -18.54 19.88 -14.96
C SER A 192 -17.34 20.23 -15.86
N ALA A 193 -17.38 21.45 -16.45
CA ALA A 193 -16.26 21.97 -17.22
C ALA A 193 -14.96 22.07 -16.38
N ASN A 194 -15.11 22.35 -15.07
CA ASN A 194 -13.97 22.40 -14.15
C ASN A 194 -13.33 21.02 -13.94
N ALA A 195 -14.13 19.98 -13.74
CA ALA A 195 -13.65 18.60 -13.61
C ALA A 195 -12.91 18.15 -14.88
N LYS A 196 -13.46 18.45 -16.07
CA LYS A 196 -12.80 18.17 -17.35
C LYS A 196 -11.45 18.88 -17.48
N LYS A 197 -11.37 20.15 -17.03
CA LYS A 197 -10.11 20.91 -17.02
C LYS A 197 -9.08 20.27 -16.07
N GLN A 198 -9.50 19.83 -14.89
CA GLN A 198 -8.62 19.13 -13.95
C GLN A 198 -8.07 17.82 -14.55
N ILE A 199 -8.90 17.02 -15.22
CA ILE A 199 -8.44 15.79 -15.90
C ILE A 199 -7.43 16.12 -17.00
N THR A 200 -7.66 17.20 -17.76
CA THR A 200 -6.70 17.64 -18.79
C THR A 200 -5.35 18.01 -18.18
N GLU A 201 -5.33 18.69 -17.04
CA GLU A 201 -4.09 19.04 -16.34
C GLU A 201 -3.38 17.80 -15.79
N ILE A 202 -4.11 16.86 -15.19
CA ILE A 202 -3.57 15.58 -14.71
C ILE A 202 -2.93 14.80 -15.89
N LYS A 203 -3.58 14.73 -17.05
CA LYS A 203 -3.01 14.10 -18.26
C LYS A 203 -1.71 14.75 -18.69
N LYS A 204 -1.68 16.10 -18.73
CA LYS A 204 -0.48 16.85 -19.08
C LYS A 204 0.69 16.56 -18.13
N GLN A 205 0.42 16.47 -16.82
CA GLN A 205 1.41 16.12 -15.82
C GLN A 205 1.92 14.67 -15.99
N ALA A 206 1.02 13.71 -16.24
CA ALA A 206 1.37 12.32 -16.51
C ALA A 206 2.24 12.17 -17.76
N ASP A 207 1.88 12.85 -18.85
CA ASP A 207 2.66 12.83 -20.09
C ASP A 207 4.05 13.46 -19.92
N ASN A 208 4.18 14.46 -19.04
CA ASN A 208 5.46 15.04 -18.71
C ASN A 208 6.34 14.11 -17.85
N ILE A 209 5.74 13.36 -16.91
CA ILE A 209 6.43 12.36 -16.08
C ILE A 209 7.09 11.29 -16.96
N LYS A 210 6.42 10.84 -18.04
CA LYS A 210 6.98 9.87 -19.00
C LYS A 210 8.22 10.38 -19.72
N LYS A 211 8.43 11.69 -19.76
CA LYS A 211 9.59 12.34 -20.40
C LYS A 211 10.76 12.58 -19.45
N LEU A 212 10.64 12.18 -18.18
CA LEU A 212 11.73 12.32 -17.22
C LEU A 212 13.03 11.69 -17.77
N GLY A 213 14.12 12.43 -17.65
CA GLY A 213 15.44 12.02 -18.19
C GLY A 213 15.64 12.28 -19.69
N THR A 214 14.67 12.87 -20.39
CA THR A 214 14.80 13.25 -21.82
C THR A 214 14.79 14.77 -22.00
N PRO A 215 15.26 15.30 -23.15
CA PRO A 215 15.20 16.74 -23.45
C PRO A 215 13.78 17.31 -23.55
N GLU A 216 12.76 16.48 -23.72
CA GLU A 216 11.36 16.89 -23.85
C GLU A 216 10.67 17.11 -22.50
N TYR A 217 11.35 16.81 -21.38
CA TYR A 217 10.83 17.06 -20.04
C TYR A 217 10.77 18.57 -19.76
N ASP A 218 9.62 19.05 -19.32
CA ASP A 218 9.41 20.45 -18.94
C ASP A 218 9.31 20.58 -17.40
N ASP A 219 10.31 21.19 -16.78
CA ASP A 219 10.39 21.41 -15.34
C ASP A 219 9.38 22.42 -14.78
N LYS A 220 8.72 23.19 -15.67
CA LYS A 220 7.65 24.13 -15.31
C LYS A 220 6.30 23.44 -15.11
N ILE A 221 6.13 22.20 -15.59
CA ILE A 221 4.90 21.43 -15.38
C ILE A 221 5.01 20.72 -14.03
N PRO A 222 4.07 21.00 -13.08
CA PRO A 222 4.08 20.35 -11.77
C PRO A 222 4.01 18.83 -11.89
N LEU A 223 4.68 18.11 -11.01
CA LEU A 223 4.58 16.65 -10.94
C LEU A 223 3.28 16.23 -10.23
N LEU A 224 2.72 15.11 -10.65
CA LEU A 224 1.51 14.53 -10.04
C LEU A 224 1.71 14.29 -8.54
N LEU A 225 0.62 14.41 -7.79
CA LEU A 225 0.54 14.15 -6.35
C LEU A 225 1.45 15.02 -5.48
N GLY A 226 2.18 15.98 -6.05
CA GLY A 226 3.13 16.81 -5.32
C GLY A 226 4.34 16.08 -4.77
N VAL A 227 4.61 14.86 -5.25
CA VAL A 227 5.80 14.08 -4.86
C VAL A 227 7.02 14.51 -5.69
N PRO A 228 8.26 14.37 -5.16
CA PRO A 228 9.45 14.86 -5.83
C PRO A 228 9.80 14.05 -7.09
N ARG A 229 10.66 14.62 -7.91
CA ARG A 229 11.15 14.03 -9.15
C ARG A 229 11.77 12.63 -8.93
N SER A 230 12.56 12.46 -7.88
CA SER A 230 13.18 11.18 -7.54
C SER A 230 12.18 10.03 -7.37
N TYR A 231 10.99 10.34 -6.86
CA TYR A 231 9.91 9.36 -6.72
C TYR A 231 9.42 8.85 -8.07
N TRP A 232 9.21 9.75 -9.02
CA TRP A 232 8.77 9.39 -10.36
C TRP A 232 9.85 8.70 -11.19
N GLU A 233 11.12 9.12 -11.03
CA GLU A 233 12.25 8.42 -11.65
C GLU A 233 12.34 6.97 -11.18
N PHE A 234 12.13 6.73 -9.89
CA PHE A 234 12.09 5.39 -9.33
C PHE A 234 10.86 4.61 -9.85
N ALA A 235 9.68 5.23 -9.86
CA ALA A 235 8.45 4.61 -10.34
C ALA A 235 8.58 4.18 -11.82
N ASN A 236 9.17 5.03 -12.67
CA ASN A 236 9.40 4.73 -14.08
C ASN A 236 10.41 3.61 -14.31
N ALA A 237 11.42 3.49 -13.43
CA ALA A 237 12.43 2.44 -13.49
C ALA A 237 11.92 1.09 -12.98
N TYR A 238 11.01 1.06 -12.03
CA TYR A 238 10.48 -0.15 -11.44
C TYR A 238 9.50 -0.86 -12.37
N LYS A 239 9.74 -2.14 -12.65
CA LYS A 239 8.92 -2.99 -13.53
C LYS A 239 8.33 -4.16 -12.72
N PRO A 240 7.16 -3.99 -12.09
CA PRO A 240 6.60 -4.98 -11.17
C PRO A 240 6.39 -6.36 -11.80
N VAL A 241 5.96 -6.40 -13.07
CA VAL A 241 5.74 -7.66 -13.80
C VAL A 241 7.05 -8.40 -14.04
N GLU A 242 8.13 -7.69 -14.38
CA GLU A 242 9.44 -8.28 -14.59
C GLU A 242 10.04 -8.84 -13.29
N VAL A 243 9.83 -8.14 -12.17
CA VAL A 243 10.25 -8.62 -10.85
C VAL A 243 9.44 -9.84 -10.46
N ALA A 244 8.11 -9.77 -10.58
CA ALA A 244 7.21 -10.89 -10.26
C ALA A 244 7.54 -12.14 -11.07
N SER A 245 7.88 -12.00 -12.35
CA SER A 245 8.22 -13.14 -13.23
C SER A 245 9.48 -13.90 -12.83
N LYS A 246 10.35 -13.31 -12.02
CA LYS A 246 11.58 -13.93 -11.51
C LYS A 246 11.40 -14.62 -10.17
N LEU A 247 10.29 -14.38 -9.49
CA LEU A 247 9.99 -15.00 -8.21
C LEU A 247 9.59 -16.47 -8.41
N THR A 248 10.08 -17.32 -7.51
CA THR A 248 9.74 -18.77 -7.51
C THR A 248 8.66 -19.14 -6.49
N LEU A 249 8.20 -18.15 -5.71
CA LEU A 249 7.15 -18.32 -4.72
C LEU A 249 5.73 -18.19 -5.34
N PRO A 250 4.69 -18.72 -4.71
CA PRO A 250 3.31 -18.58 -5.14
C PRO A 250 2.84 -17.12 -5.16
N ILE A 251 2.12 -16.76 -6.22
CA ILE A 251 1.49 -15.44 -6.39
C ILE A 251 -0.01 -15.64 -6.60
N LEU A 252 -0.82 -15.06 -5.71
CA LEU A 252 -2.27 -14.97 -5.86
C LEU A 252 -2.62 -13.56 -6.35
N ILE A 253 -3.44 -13.48 -7.42
CA ILE A 253 -3.89 -12.21 -8.03
C ILE A 253 -5.42 -12.11 -7.94
#